data_3347d5ed8b310710bb199a3e6584ff24
#
_entry.id   3347d5ed8b310710bb199a3e6584ff24
#
_cell.length_a   1.000
_cell.length_b   1.000
_cell.length_c   1.000
_cell.angle_alpha   90.00
_cell.angle_beta   90.00
_cell.angle_gamma   90.00
#
_symmetry.space_group_name_H-M   'P 1'
#
loop_
_entity.id
_entity.type
_entity.pdbx_description
1 polymer ?
#
loop_
_entity_poly.entity_id
_entity_poly.type
_entity_poly.pdbx_seq_one_letter_code
_entity_poly.pdbx_strand_id
1 'polypeptide(L)'
;MARVALVQQDYAKAAEYANEVKSQFSLMSQTQYKAGFNDYSNPEWMWGVTIQEDQSDYFGNFHAYMSRNYNSSQIRTAPKVMNTNLYNAFPTTDVRTQVVDPTGKHTSLDLPSNYSLFAYTSQKFLAQSTSSSLGDVPFMRVAEMYLIEAEALYKLGKETESKAVLTTLEKARDTSFTGFTTSGDAYYQQILLNRRIELWGEGFRFFDLKRLGQKLDRTGANHNATVINNVYTIEPTDLKWQWIIPVAEINSNPLCEQNPS
;
A
#
# COMPACT_ATOMS: atom_id res chain seq x y z
N MET A 1 2.01 5.69 17.35
CA MET A 1 0.99 6.65 17.86
C MET A 1 0.34 7.45 16.73
N ALA A 2 1.08 8.04 15.75
CA ALA A 2 0.52 8.84 14.65
C ALA A 2 -0.63 8.16 13.87
N ARG A 3 -0.46 6.87 13.49
CA ARG A 3 -1.49 6.08 12.80
C ARG A 3 -2.78 5.95 13.63
N VAL A 4 -2.65 5.73 14.94
CA VAL A 4 -3.82 5.62 15.86
C VAL A 4 -4.54 6.97 15.94
N ALA A 5 -3.80 8.07 16.14
CA ALA A 5 -4.37 9.41 16.20
C ALA A 5 -5.10 9.79 14.89
N LEU A 6 -4.54 9.42 13.71
CA LEU A 6 -5.21 9.64 12.42
C LEU A 6 -6.55 8.89 12.35
N VAL A 7 -6.58 7.62 12.77
CA VAL A 7 -7.84 6.82 12.76
C VAL A 7 -8.87 7.39 13.74
N GLN A 8 -8.41 7.89 14.89
CA GLN A 8 -9.27 8.56 15.88
C GLN A 8 -9.67 9.99 15.47
N GLN A 9 -9.16 10.50 14.34
CA GLN A 9 -9.35 11.86 13.86
C GLN A 9 -8.81 12.94 14.82
N ASP A 10 -7.90 12.57 15.72
CA ASP A 10 -7.12 13.52 16.51
C ASP A 10 -5.97 14.07 15.64
N TYR A 11 -6.35 14.98 14.74
CA TYR A 11 -5.42 15.49 13.72
C TYR A 11 -4.26 16.30 14.32
N ALA A 12 -4.46 16.93 15.48
CA ALA A 12 -3.40 17.65 16.15
C ALA A 12 -2.30 16.69 16.60
N LYS A 13 -2.66 15.62 17.31
CA LYS A 13 -1.68 14.58 17.71
C LYS A 13 -1.14 13.78 16.53
N ALA A 14 -1.95 13.55 15.50
CA ALA A 14 -1.49 12.85 14.30
C ALA A 14 -0.36 13.63 13.61
N ALA A 15 -0.50 14.96 13.46
CA ALA A 15 0.54 15.82 12.90
C ALA A 15 1.78 15.89 13.82
N GLU A 16 1.59 16.07 15.13
CA GLU A 16 2.66 16.13 16.12
C GLU A 16 3.52 14.87 16.08
N TYR A 17 2.93 13.69 16.28
CA TYR A 17 3.68 12.43 16.31
C TYR A 17 4.31 12.07 14.97
N ALA A 18 3.67 12.38 13.85
CA ALA A 18 4.24 12.15 12.54
C ALA A 18 5.45 13.05 12.29
N ASN A 19 5.38 14.34 12.66
CA ASN A 19 6.47 15.28 12.51
C ASN A 19 7.68 14.92 13.41
N GLU A 20 7.44 14.50 14.64
CA GLU A 20 8.49 14.07 15.58
C GLU A 20 9.33 12.93 14.98
N VAL A 21 8.68 11.93 14.43
CA VAL A 21 9.36 10.73 13.90
C VAL A 21 10.08 11.00 12.60
N LYS A 22 9.56 11.86 11.72
CA LYS A 22 10.19 12.18 10.42
C LYS A 22 11.65 12.62 10.52
N SER A 23 12.02 13.30 11.61
CA SER A 23 13.39 13.78 11.82
C SER A 23 14.40 12.65 12.05
N GLN A 24 13.95 11.45 12.37
CA GLN A 24 14.80 10.33 12.78
C GLN A 24 15.06 9.33 11.64
N PHE A 25 14.30 9.42 10.54
CA PHE A 25 14.39 8.51 9.39
C PHE A 25 14.47 9.28 8.08
N SER A 26 15.05 8.66 7.06
CA SER A 26 15.19 9.27 5.74
C SER A 26 14.28 8.61 4.72
N LEU A 27 13.73 9.38 3.78
CA LEU A 27 13.04 8.83 2.63
C LEU A 27 14.02 8.06 1.73
N MET A 28 13.57 6.94 1.18
CA MET A 28 14.32 6.20 0.17
C MET A 28 14.60 7.06 -1.06
N SER A 29 15.79 6.92 -1.62
CA SER A 29 16.06 7.33 -3.01
C SER A 29 15.24 6.46 -3.99
N GLN A 30 15.09 6.92 -5.24
CA GLN A 30 14.41 6.12 -6.26
C GLN A 30 15.11 4.78 -6.54
N THR A 31 16.44 4.73 -6.42
CA THR A 31 17.21 3.48 -6.53
C THR A 31 16.84 2.51 -5.41
N GLN A 32 16.80 2.98 -4.18
CA GLN A 32 16.39 2.16 -3.03
C GLN A 32 14.91 1.72 -3.14
N TYR A 33 14.03 2.60 -3.67
CA TYR A 33 12.63 2.25 -3.90
C TYR A 33 12.48 1.08 -4.89
N LYS A 34 13.33 1.02 -5.92
CA LYS A 34 13.36 -0.06 -6.92
C LYS A 34 14.06 -1.34 -6.46
N ALA A 35 14.73 -1.31 -5.31
CA ALA A 35 15.50 -2.46 -4.82
C ALA A 35 14.63 -3.61 -4.31
N GLY A 36 13.31 -3.42 -4.10
CA GLY A 36 12.39 -4.51 -3.86
C GLY A 36 11.86 -4.66 -2.44
N PHE A 37 12.04 -3.68 -1.55
CA PHE A 37 11.44 -3.68 -0.19
C PHE A 37 11.59 -5.01 0.55
N ASN A 38 12.80 -5.54 0.62
CA ASN A 38 13.11 -6.86 1.17
C ASN A 38 14.31 -6.87 2.11
N ASP A 39 14.78 -5.70 2.52
CA ASP A 39 15.94 -5.51 3.38
C ASP A 39 15.60 -4.52 4.52
N TYR A 40 15.69 -5.00 5.76
CA TYR A 40 15.42 -4.23 6.97
C TYR A 40 16.40 -3.07 7.18
N SER A 41 17.58 -3.11 6.56
CA SER A 41 18.57 -2.01 6.63
C SER A 41 18.13 -0.74 5.89
N ASN A 42 16.99 -0.76 5.19
CA ASN A 42 16.48 0.37 4.45
C ASN A 42 16.20 1.58 5.37
N PRO A 43 16.76 2.77 5.08
CA PRO A 43 16.70 3.93 5.97
C PRO A 43 15.27 4.49 6.17
N GLU A 44 14.32 4.10 5.34
CA GLU A 44 12.92 4.51 5.46
C GLU A 44 12.12 3.65 6.44
N TRP A 45 12.63 2.46 6.78
CA TRP A 45 11.90 1.52 7.61
C TRP A 45 12.04 1.89 9.10
N MET A 46 10.92 2.15 9.73
CA MET A 46 10.82 2.41 11.16
C MET A 46 10.61 1.11 11.95
N TRP A 47 9.90 0.17 11.36
CA TRP A 47 9.66 -1.15 11.90
C TRP A 47 9.31 -2.13 10.79
N GLY A 48 9.81 -3.34 10.92
CA GLY A 48 9.56 -4.45 10.01
C GLY A 48 9.89 -5.79 10.67
N VAL A 49 9.71 -6.85 9.92
CA VAL A 49 10.08 -8.21 10.35
C VAL A 49 11.18 -8.72 9.44
N THR A 50 12.27 -9.18 10.05
CA THR A 50 13.31 -9.93 9.36
C THR A 50 12.86 -11.39 9.24
N ILE A 51 13.04 -11.98 8.07
CA ILE A 51 12.68 -13.38 7.79
C ILE A 51 13.97 -14.17 7.58
N GLN A 52 14.23 -15.12 8.47
CA GLN A 52 15.39 -16.01 8.37
C GLN A 52 15.07 -17.23 7.51
N GLU A 53 16.12 -17.93 7.04
CA GLU A 53 15.96 -19.07 6.15
C GLU A 53 15.16 -20.22 6.77
N ASP A 54 15.37 -20.48 8.06
CA ASP A 54 14.63 -21.49 8.84
C ASP A 54 13.17 -21.12 9.13
N GLN A 55 12.81 -19.85 8.92
CA GLN A 55 11.44 -19.31 9.03
C GLN A 55 10.76 -19.24 7.66
N SER A 56 11.45 -19.64 6.60
CA SER A 56 10.92 -19.60 5.24
C SER A 56 9.85 -20.66 5.03
N ASP A 57 8.60 -20.22 5.02
CA ASP A 57 7.48 -21.06 4.60
C ASP A 57 7.24 -20.87 3.11
N TYR A 58 7.35 -21.96 2.36
CA TYR A 58 7.13 -21.98 0.91
C TYR A 58 5.76 -21.40 0.50
N PHE A 59 4.76 -21.53 1.35
CA PHE A 59 3.38 -21.09 1.08
C PHE A 59 2.92 -19.89 1.91
N GLY A 60 3.58 -19.57 3.01
CA GLY A 60 3.11 -18.61 4.01
C GLY A 60 3.76 -17.24 3.99
N ASN A 61 4.95 -17.11 3.40
CA ASN A 61 5.69 -15.87 3.42
C ASN A 61 5.06 -14.79 2.54
N PHE A 62 5.18 -13.54 2.98
CA PHE A 62 4.67 -12.36 2.25
C PHE A 62 5.15 -12.33 0.78
N HIS A 63 6.43 -12.59 0.54
CA HIS A 63 6.99 -12.58 -0.81
C HIS A 63 6.51 -13.74 -1.69
N ALA A 64 6.00 -14.84 -1.12
CA ALA A 64 5.33 -15.90 -1.89
C ALA A 64 4.01 -15.42 -2.54
N TYR A 65 3.40 -14.35 -2.00
CA TYR A 65 2.16 -13.76 -2.52
C TYR A 65 2.37 -12.49 -3.32
N MET A 66 3.43 -11.73 -3.03
CA MET A 66 3.60 -10.36 -3.55
C MET A 66 4.75 -10.19 -4.51
N SER A 67 5.78 -11.04 -4.39
CA SER A 67 7.02 -10.87 -5.15
C SER A 67 6.83 -11.13 -6.65
N ARG A 68 7.53 -10.35 -7.47
CA ARG A 68 7.54 -10.58 -8.92
C ARG A 68 8.63 -11.54 -9.36
N ASN A 69 9.74 -11.63 -8.65
CA ASN A 69 10.89 -12.48 -9.01
C ASN A 69 10.86 -13.89 -8.39
N TYR A 70 9.83 -14.24 -7.63
CA TYR A 70 9.61 -15.59 -7.10
C TYR A 70 8.31 -16.16 -7.64
N ASN A 71 8.40 -17.26 -8.41
CA ASN A 71 7.26 -17.79 -9.17
C ASN A 71 6.45 -18.84 -8.37
N SER A 72 5.94 -18.47 -7.23
CA SER A 72 5.12 -19.33 -6.38
C SER A 72 3.80 -19.77 -7.06
N SER A 73 3.16 -20.80 -6.51
CA SER A 73 1.81 -21.20 -6.93
C SER A 73 0.78 -20.08 -6.71
N GLN A 74 0.90 -19.33 -5.62
CA GLN A 74 0.02 -18.19 -5.29
C GLN A 74 0.14 -17.07 -6.32
N ILE A 75 1.36 -16.74 -6.75
CA ILE A 75 1.58 -15.73 -7.79
C ILE A 75 1.03 -16.20 -9.13
N ARG A 76 1.20 -17.49 -9.48
CA ARG A 76 0.68 -18.05 -10.74
C ARG A 76 -0.84 -18.10 -10.83
N THR A 77 -1.51 -18.32 -9.70
CA THR A 77 -2.97 -18.51 -9.65
C THR A 77 -3.75 -17.29 -9.21
N ALA A 78 -3.14 -16.44 -8.37
CA ALA A 78 -3.79 -15.27 -7.78
C ALA A 78 -2.83 -14.06 -7.70
N PRO A 79 -2.31 -13.58 -8.85
CA PRO A 79 -1.34 -12.48 -8.86
C PRO A 79 -1.94 -11.22 -8.24
N LYS A 80 -1.10 -10.48 -7.51
CA LYS A 80 -1.46 -9.16 -6.99
C LYS A 80 -1.03 -8.12 -8.01
N VAL A 81 -2.01 -7.44 -8.60
CA VAL A 81 -1.77 -6.43 -9.64
C VAL A 81 -2.24 -5.06 -9.17
N MET A 82 -1.59 -4.01 -9.64
CA MET A 82 -2.06 -2.65 -9.36
C MET A 82 -3.35 -2.37 -10.12
N ASN A 83 -4.26 -1.66 -9.47
CA ASN A 83 -5.47 -1.15 -10.12
C ASN A 83 -5.08 -0.16 -11.24
N THR A 84 -5.59 -0.36 -12.46
CA THR A 84 -5.22 0.45 -13.62
C THR A 84 -5.56 1.92 -13.46
N ASN A 85 -6.68 2.26 -12.81
CA ASN A 85 -7.04 3.65 -12.55
C ASN A 85 -6.05 4.32 -11.60
N LEU A 86 -5.50 3.57 -10.63
CA LEU A 86 -4.45 4.09 -9.74
C LEU A 86 -3.13 4.29 -10.51
N TYR A 87 -2.72 3.32 -11.32
CA TYR A 87 -1.53 3.42 -12.14
C TYR A 87 -1.58 4.64 -13.07
N ASN A 88 -2.69 4.81 -13.79
CA ASN A 88 -2.89 5.89 -14.77
C ASN A 88 -3.04 7.30 -14.13
N ALA A 89 -3.21 7.37 -12.81
CA ALA A 89 -3.33 8.65 -12.10
C ALA A 89 -1.98 9.32 -11.83
N PHE A 90 -0.86 8.65 -12.10
CA PHE A 90 0.49 9.16 -11.86
C PHE A 90 1.32 9.17 -13.15
N PRO A 91 2.29 10.12 -13.27
CA PRO A 91 3.16 10.19 -14.43
C PRO A 91 4.15 9.02 -14.45
N THR A 92 4.65 8.70 -15.65
CA THR A 92 5.68 7.65 -15.83
C THR A 92 7.05 8.03 -15.29
N THR A 93 7.26 9.29 -14.91
CA THR A 93 8.46 9.79 -14.22
C THR A 93 8.49 9.40 -12.75
N ASP A 94 7.32 9.07 -12.16
CA ASP A 94 7.20 8.66 -10.77
C ASP A 94 7.72 7.23 -10.56
N VAL A 95 8.62 7.05 -9.61
CA VAL A 95 9.20 5.73 -9.30
C VAL A 95 8.16 4.69 -8.91
N ARG A 96 7.03 5.11 -8.33
CA ARG A 96 5.92 4.24 -7.91
C ARG A 96 5.19 3.62 -9.10
N THR A 97 5.17 4.30 -10.27
CA THR A 97 4.69 3.73 -11.53
C THR A 97 5.76 2.91 -12.23
N GLN A 98 7.02 3.32 -12.14
CA GLN A 98 8.14 2.63 -12.80
C GLN A 98 8.40 1.22 -12.26
N VAL A 99 8.01 0.92 -11.03
CA VAL A 99 8.07 -0.45 -10.46
C VAL A 99 6.90 -1.33 -10.88
N VAL A 100 5.92 -0.79 -11.63
CA VAL A 100 4.77 -1.53 -12.17
C VAL A 100 4.94 -1.71 -13.67
N ASP A 101 4.79 -2.95 -14.15
CA ASP A 101 4.87 -3.23 -15.58
C ASP A 101 3.48 -3.49 -16.18
N PRO A 102 2.95 -2.59 -17.03
CA PRO A 102 1.67 -2.77 -17.70
C PRO A 102 1.60 -4.03 -18.58
N THR A 103 2.73 -4.56 -19.00
CA THR A 103 2.81 -5.80 -19.80
C THR A 103 3.04 -7.04 -18.95
N GLY A 104 3.53 -6.87 -17.72
CA GLY A 104 3.92 -7.95 -16.81
C GLY A 104 5.24 -8.66 -17.19
N LYS A 105 5.96 -8.17 -18.21
CA LYS A 105 7.21 -8.80 -18.68
C LYS A 105 8.40 -8.54 -17.77
N HIS A 106 8.41 -7.39 -17.11
CA HIS A 106 9.48 -6.97 -16.20
C HIS A 106 10.89 -7.15 -16.78
N THR A 107 11.12 -6.56 -17.95
CA THR A 107 12.36 -6.72 -18.72
C THR A 107 13.61 -6.23 -18.00
N SER A 108 13.46 -5.48 -16.91
CA SER A 108 14.55 -5.08 -16.01
C SER A 108 14.99 -6.17 -15.03
N LEU A 109 14.22 -7.26 -14.92
CA LEU A 109 14.55 -8.42 -14.11
C LEU A 109 15.01 -9.57 -15.03
N ASP A 110 16.05 -10.26 -14.61
CA ASP A 110 16.50 -11.48 -15.29
C ASP A 110 15.63 -12.67 -14.83
N LEU A 111 14.44 -12.78 -15.43
CA LEU A 111 13.48 -13.81 -15.09
C LEU A 111 13.58 -15.01 -16.03
N PRO A 112 13.51 -16.25 -15.51
CA PRO A 112 13.41 -17.44 -16.34
C PRO A 112 12.22 -17.39 -17.29
N SER A 113 12.34 -17.97 -18.48
CA SER A 113 11.31 -17.94 -19.53
C SER A 113 9.95 -18.55 -19.15
N ASN A 114 9.94 -19.41 -18.09
CA ASN A 114 8.72 -20.04 -17.59
C ASN A 114 8.02 -19.24 -16.48
N TYR A 115 8.48 -18.01 -16.18
CA TYR A 115 7.81 -17.16 -15.20
C TYR A 115 6.47 -16.66 -15.74
N SER A 116 5.48 -16.64 -14.84
CA SER A 116 4.14 -16.16 -15.17
C SER A 116 4.16 -14.66 -15.48
N LEU A 117 3.49 -14.25 -16.55
CA LEU A 117 3.38 -12.87 -16.97
C LEU A 117 1.96 -12.37 -16.72
N PHE A 118 1.84 -11.38 -15.85
CA PHE A 118 0.57 -10.73 -15.54
C PHE A 118 0.71 -9.22 -15.62
N ALA A 119 -0.13 -8.60 -16.44
CA ALA A 119 -0.16 -7.15 -16.60
C ALA A 119 -0.36 -6.41 -15.27
N TYR A 120 0.30 -5.28 -15.10
CA TYR A 120 0.25 -4.43 -13.90
C TYR A 120 0.75 -5.08 -12.60
N THR A 121 1.53 -6.15 -12.69
CA THR A 121 2.30 -6.63 -11.53
C THR A 121 3.43 -5.67 -11.18
N SER A 122 3.90 -5.70 -9.93
CA SER A 122 4.84 -4.71 -9.40
C SER A 122 6.13 -5.36 -8.92
N GLN A 123 7.25 -4.67 -9.14
CA GLN A 123 8.56 -4.95 -8.56
C GLN A 123 8.76 -4.27 -7.20
N LYS A 124 7.76 -3.60 -6.65
CA LYS A 124 7.89 -2.97 -5.34
C LYS A 124 8.35 -3.96 -4.28
N PHE A 125 7.79 -5.17 -4.30
CA PHE A 125 8.20 -6.25 -3.41
C PHE A 125 8.88 -7.35 -4.22
N LEU A 126 10.16 -7.57 -3.96
CA LEU A 126 10.94 -8.66 -4.56
C LEU A 126 11.43 -9.58 -3.45
N ALA A 127 11.43 -10.88 -3.69
CA ALA A 127 12.17 -11.81 -2.84
C ALA A 127 13.68 -11.56 -2.98
N GLN A 128 14.47 -11.95 -2.01
CA GLN A 128 15.93 -11.82 -2.05
C GLN A 128 16.56 -12.67 -3.17
N SER A 129 15.84 -13.70 -3.63
CA SER A 129 16.27 -14.53 -4.75
C SER A 129 15.08 -15.05 -5.56
N THR A 130 15.36 -15.62 -6.74
CA THR A 130 14.33 -16.28 -7.56
C THR A 130 14.00 -17.69 -7.08
N SER A 131 14.79 -18.27 -6.18
CA SER A 131 14.65 -19.64 -5.70
C SER A 131 13.94 -19.75 -4.35
N SER A 132 13.72 -18.64 -3.65
CA SER A 132 13.11 -18.63 -2.32
C SER A 132 12.20 -17.42 -2.15
N SER A 133 11.21 -17.53 -1.25
CA SER A 133 10.33 -16.42 -0.88
C SER A 133 10.88 -15.57 0.27
N LEU A 134 12.17 -15.69 0.56
CA LEU A 134 12.83 -14.89 1.59
C LEU A 134 12.82 -13.40 1.24
N GLY A 135 12.67 -12.59 2.26
CA GLY A 135 12.72 -11.14 2.21
C GLY A 135 12.07 -10.54 3.45
N ASP A 136 12.67 -9.49 3.97
CA ASP A 136 12.13 -8.76 5.10
C ASP A 136 10.84 -8.02 4.70
N VAL A 137 9.99 -7.73 5.68
CA VAL A 137 8.67 -7.13 5.42
C VAL A 137 8.51 -5.83 6.20
N PRO A 138 8.25 -4.68 5.52
CA PRO A 138 7.99 -3.42 6.20
C PRO A 138 6.58 -3.39 6.81
N PHE A 139 6.48 -2.96 8.07
CA PHE A 139 5.21 -2.66 8.73
C PHE A 139 4.98 -1.17 8.94
N MET A 140 6.07 -0.42 9.14
CA MET A 140 6.03 1.03 9.30
C MET A 140 7.18 1.68 8.57
N ARG A 141 6.88 2.66 7.73
CA ARG A 141 7.85 3.44 6.98
C ARG A 141 7.63 4.93 7.21
N VAL A 142 8.70 5.71 7.17
CA VAL A 142 8.60 7.15 7.38
C VAL A 142 7.77 7.85 6.30
N ALA A 143 7.66 7.31 5.08
CA ALA A 143 6.75 7.82 4.06
C ALA A 143 5.29 7.89 4.55
N GLU A 144 4.85 6.93 5.38
CA GLU A 144 3.52 7.00 6.00
C GLU A 144 3.39 8.22 6.91
N MET A 145 4.46 8.61 7.60
CA MET A 145 4.44 9.80 8.49
C MET A 145 4.25 11.09 7.68
N TYR A 146 4.89 11.22 6.52
CA TYR A 146 4.64 12.34 5.60
C TYR A 146 3.18 12.41 5.17
N LEU A 147 2.57 11.26 4.87
CA LEU A 147 1.17 11.18 4.44
C LEU A 147 0.19 11.48 5.60
N ILE A 148 0.47 10.97 6.81
CA ILE A 148 -0.33 11.26 8.01
C ILE A 148 -0.29 12.74 8.33
N GLU A 149 0.91 13.33 8.35
CA GLU A 149 1.07 14.74 8.67
C GLU A 149 0.41 15.64 7.63
N ALA A 150 0.58 15.34 6.33
CA ALA A 150 -0.06 16.10 5.26
C ALA A 150 -1.60 16.07 5.39
N GLU A 151 -2.19 14.89 5.64
CA GLU A 151 -3.63 14.76 5.85
C GLU A 151 -4.09 15.51 7.11
N ALA A 152 -3.38 15.35 8.22
CA ALA A 152 -3.71 15.98 9.48
C ALA A 152 -3.61 17.51 9.40
N LEU A 153 -2.55 18.05 8.81
CA LEU A 153 -2.41 19.50 8.60
C LEU A 153 -3.51 20.06 7.72
N TYR A 154 -3.90 19.36 6.63
CA TYR A 154 -5.03 19.76 5.81
C TYR A 154 -6.33 19.84 6.64
N LYS A 155 -6.62 18.81 7.43
CA LYS A 155 -7.81 18.77 8.30
C LYS A 155 -7.84 19.86 9.38
N LEU A 156 -6.67 20.35 9.78
CA LEU A 156 -6.49 21.48 10.69
C LEU A 156 -6.57 22.85 9.98
N GLY A 157 -6.87 22.91 8.68
CA GLY A 157 -6.92 24.14 7.90
C GLY A 157 -5.55 24.71 7.52
N LYS A 158 -4.47 23.94 7.69
CA LYS A 158 -3.08 24.32 7.39
C LYS A 158 -2.64 23.76 6.04
N GLU A 159 -3.37 24.14 4.97
CA GLU A 159 -3.14 23.58 3.63
C GLU A 159 -1.74 23.87 3.08
N THR A 160 -1.19 25.05 3.35
CA THR A 160 0.15 25.43 2.88
C THR A 160 1.22 24.53 3.47
N GLU A 161 1.18 24.27 4.77
CA GLU A 161 2.11 23.37 5.47
C GLU A 161 1.90 21.94 5.01
N SER A 162 0.66 21.51 4.83
CA SER A 162 0.31 20.20 4.26
C SER A 162 0.97 19.99 2.89
N LYS A 163 0.87 20.98 1.98
CA LYS A 163 1.51 20.95 0.66
C LYS A 163 3.02 20.85 0.75
N ALA A 164 3.64 21.59 1.67
CA ALA A 164 5.09 21.54 1.86
C ALA A 164 5.56 20.15 2.29
N VAL A 165 4.86 19.54 3.25
CA VAL A 165 5.16 18.18 3.72
C VAL A 165 5.00 17.16 2.60
N LEU A 166 3.87 17.16 1.89
CA LEU A 166 3.61 16.20 0.82
C LEU A 166 4.54 16.41 -0.37
N THR A 167 4.91 17.64 -0.70
CA THR A 167 5.89 17.96 -1.76
C THR A 167 7.26 17.31 -1.48
N THR A 168 7.67 17.23 -0.22
CA THR A 168 8.93 16.55 0.15
C THR A 168 8.89 15.06 -0.22
N LEU A 169 7.80 14.37 0.08
CA LEU A 169 7.60 12.98 -0.33
C LEU A 169 7.55 12.85 -1.85
N GLU A 170 6.74 13.69 -2.52
CA GLU A 170 6.57 13.62 -3.98
C GLU A 170 7.89 13.82 -4.73
N LYS A 171 8.71 14.78 -4.33
CA LYS A 171 10.04 15.00 -4.94
C LYS A 171 11.01 13.84 -4.73
N ALA A 172 10.86 13.09 -3.65
CA ALA A 172 11.64 11.86 -3.45
C ALA A 172 11.17 10.73 -4.39
N ARG A 173 9.93 10.75 -4.83
CA ARG A 173 9.33 9.74 -5.72
C ARG A 173 9.40 10.14 -7.19
N ASP A 174 9.28 11.43 -7.48
CA ASP A 174 9.39 12.01 -8.83
C ASP A 174 10.22 13.30 -8.80
N THR A 175 11.43 13.24 -9.34
CA THR A 175 12.33 14.42 -9.39
C THR A 175 11.82 15.52 -10.31
N SER A 176 10.86 15.22 -11.19
CA SER A 176 10.21 16.19 -12.09
C SER A 176 9.02 16.90 -11.44
N PHE A 177 8.63 16.49 -10.23
CA PHE A 177 7.47 17.07 -9.54
C PHE A 177 7.69 18.54 -9.17
N THR A 178 6.82 19.43 -9.66
CA THR A 178 6.96 20.88 -9.51
C THR A 178 6.11 21.48 -8.38
N GLY A 179 5.19 20.72 -7.82
CA GLY A 179 4.32 21.16 -6.73
C GLY A 179 2.83 20.94 -7.00
N PHE A 180 2.01 21.15 -5.97
CA PHE A 180 0.56 21.04 -6.06
C PHE A 180 -0.05 22.36 -6.50
N THR A 181 -0.83 22.35 -7.57
CA THR A 181 -1.53 23.51 -8.12
C THR A 181 -3.00 23.57 -7.66
N THR A 182 -3.56 22.47 -7.18
CA THR A 182 -4.92 22.38 -6.67
C THR A 182 -5.02 22.84 -5.20
N SER A 183 -6.24 23.16 -4.75
CA SER A 183 -6.54 23.54 -3.36
C SER A 183 -7.89 22.96 -2.92
N GLY A 184 -8.19 23.08 -1.63
CA GLY A 184 -9.41 22.57 -1.03
C GLY A 184 -9.60 21.07 -1.25
N ASP A 185 -10.83 20.64 -1.52
CA ASP A 185 -11.15 19.21 -1.69
C ASP A 185 -10.35 18.54 -2.83
N ALA A 186 -10.05 19.25 -3.90
CA ALA A 186 -9.25 18.73 -4.99
C ALA A 186 -7.81 18.39 -4.54
N TYR A 187 -7.21 19.21 -3.67
CA TYR A 187 -5.93 18.88 -3.06
C TYR A 187 -6.05 17.73 -2.04
N TYR A 188 -7.11 17.70 -1.25
CA TYR A 188 -7.36 16.60 -0.32
C TYR A 188 -7.44 15.25 -1.03
N GLN A 189 -8.11 15.18 -2.18
CA GLN A 189 -8.13 13.96 -3.00
C GLN A 189 -6.72 13.56 -3.47
N GLN A 190 -5.82 14.52 -3.72
CA GLN A 190 -4.43 14.20 -4.06
C GLN A 190 -3.67 13.62 -2.87
N ILE A 191 -3.89 14.11 -1.64
CA ILE A 191 -3.30 13.46 -0.44
C ILE A 191 -3.72 11.98 -0.37
N LEU A 192 -5.02 11.71 -0.49
CA LEU A 192 -5.55 10.35 -0.43
C LEU A 192 -5.06 9.47 -1.58
N LEU A 193 -4.91 10.03 -2.78
CA LEU A 193 -4.38 9.32 -3.94
C LEU A 193 -2.91 8.97 -3.73
N ASN A 194 -2.10 9.90 -3.23
CA ASN A 194 -0.71 9.68 -2.89
C ASN A 194 -0.56 8.61 -1.80
N ARG A 195 -1.41 8.65 -0.78
CA ARG A 195 -1.44 7.60 0.24
C ARG A 195 -1.74 6.23 -0.36
N ARG A 196 -2.65 6.16 -1.31
CA ARG A 196 -3.07 4.91 -1.96
C ARG A 196 -1.96 4.29 -2.81
N ILE A 197 -1.18 5.09 -3.57
CA ILE A 197 -0.09 4.56 -4.40
C ILE A 197 1.16 4.25 -3.56
N GLU A 198 1.50 5.14 -2.63
CA GLU A 198 2.68 4.97 -1.78
C GLU A 198 2.59 3.71 -0.92
N LEU A 199 1.43 3.47 -0.33
CA LEU A 199 1.19 2.34 0.56
C LEU A 199 0.53 1.14 -0.14
N TRP A 200 0.61 1.09 -1.47
CA TRP A 200 0.11 -0.05 -2.23
C TRP A 200 0.80 -1.35 -1.80
N GLY A 201 0.00 -2.39 -1.55
CA GLY A 201 0.48 -3.70 -1.10
C GLY A 201 0.82 -3.81 0.39
N GLU A 202 0.66 -2.73 1.18
CA GLU A 202 1.00 -2.68 2.61
C GLU A 202 -0.23 -2.77 3.54
N GLY A 203 -1.41 -3.10 3.00
CA GLY A 203 -2.61 -3.40 3.80
C GLY A 203 -3.46 -2.20 4.22
N PHE A 204 -3.16 -0.96 3.79
CA PHE A 204 -3.82 0.24 4.30
C PHE A 204 -5.19 0.53 3.69
N ARG A 205 -5.43 0.17 2.42
CA ARG A 205 -6.60 0.67 1.68
C ARG A 205 -7.94 0.34 2.33
N PHE A 206 -8.09 -0.86 2.89
CA PHE A 206 -9.32 -1.26 3.58
C PHE A 206 -9.63 -0.34 4.76
N PHE A 207 -8.63 -0.07 5.60
CA PHE A 207 -8.78 0.79 6.76
C PHE A 207 -9.02 2.25 6.38
N ASP A 208 -8.38 2.73 5.29
CA ASP A 208 -8.61 4.09 4.77
C ASP A 208 -10.05 4.26 4.28
N LEU A 209 -10.60 3.30 3.55
CA LEU A 209 -12.00 3.35 3.13
C LEU A 209 -12.94 3.38 4.31
N LYS A 210 -12.70 2.55 5.34
CA LYS A 210 -13.55 2.51 6.54
C LYS A 210 -13.48 3.81 7.35
N ARG A 211 -12.28 4.30 7.67
CA ARG A 211 -12.14 5.52 8.49
C ARG A 211 -12.68 6.79 7.81
N LEU A 212 -12.67 6.80 6.47
CA LEU A 212 -13.15 7.94 5.66
C LEU A 212 -14.64 7.80 5.27
N GLY A 213 -15.29 6.68 5.60
CA GLY A 213 -16.64 6.40 5.15
C GLY A 213 -16.78 6.39 3.62
N GLN A 214 -15.74 5.94 2.91
CA GLN A 214 -15.73 5.91 1.45
C GLN A 214 -16.17 4.56 0.93
N LYS A 215 -16.92 4.57 -0.19
CA LYS A 215 -17.24 3.34 -0.91
C LYS A 215 -15.99 2.71 -1.53
N LEU A 216 -15.98 1.40 -1.62
CA LEU A 216 -15.09 0.71 -2.55
C LEU A 216 -15.63 0.93 -3.96
N ASP A 217 -14.78 1.40 -4.88
CA ASP A 217 -15.09 1.52 -6.29
C ASP A 217 -13.96 0.93 -7.14
N ARG A 218 -14.31 -0.09 -7.91
CA ARG A 218 -13.41 -0.83 -8.82
C ARG A 218 -13.85 -0.70 -10.28
N THR A 219 -14.82 0.17 -10.56
CA THR A 219 -15.40 0.38 -11.89
C THR A 219 -14.31 0.85 -12.86
N GLY A 220 -14.29 0.27 -14.04
CA GLY A 220 -13.35 0.62 -15.11
C GLY A 220 -11.89 0.21 -14.86
N ALA A 221 -11.62 -0.58 -13.81
CA ALA A 221 -10.30 -1.11 -13.52
C ALA A 221 -10.15 -2.58 -13.99
N ASN A 222 -8.94 -3.10 -13.92
CA ASN A 222 -8.54 -4.43 -14.38
C ASN A 222 -8.95 -5.59 -13.44
N HIS A 223 -10.06 -5.47 -12.72
CA HIS A 223 -10.57 -6.56 -11.89
C HIS A 223 -11.21 -7.65 -12.71
N ASN A 224 -10.92 -8.92 -12.37
CA ASN A 224 -11.58 -10.06 -12.98
C ASN A 224 -13.04 -10.15 -12.50
N ALA A 225 -13.99 -9.97 -13.42
CA ALA A 225 -15.42 -9.94 -13.14
C ALA A 225 -15.92 -11.19 -12.41
N THR A 226 -15.43 -12.37 -12.80
CA THR A 226 -15.79 -13.64 -12.17
C THR A 226 -15.33 -13.71 -10.72
N VAL A 227 -14.06 -13.31 -10.46
CA VAL A 227 -13.47 -13.35 -9.11
C VAL A 227 -14.19 -12.40 -8.16
N ILE A 228 -14.59 -11.22 -8.63
CA ILE A 228 -15.32 -10.24 -7.81
C ILE A 228 -16.85 -10.43 -7.87
N ASN A 229 -17.33 -11.51 -8.50
CA ASN A 229 -18.76 -11.80 -8.71
C ASN A 229 -19.53 -10.60 -9.27
N ASN A 230 -18.94 -9.86 -10.22
CA ASN A 230 -19.47 -8.61 -10.80
C ASN A 230 -19.76 -7.49 -9.77
N VAL A 231 -19.30 -7.61 -8.53
CA VAL A 231 -19.44 -6.57 -7.51
C VAL A 231 -18.33 -5.54 -7.68
N TYR A 232 -18.58 -4.47 -8.38
CA TYR A 232 -17.59 -3.40 -8.62
C TYR A 232 -17.58 -2.33 -7.54
N THR A 233 -18.70 -2.14 -6.86
CA THR A 233 -18.85 -1.12 -5.80
C THR A 233 -19.40 -1.76 -4.53
N ILE A 234 -18.95 -1.27 -3.36
CA ILE A 234 -19.50 -1.61 -2.06
C ILE A 234 -19.66 -0.30 -1.29
N GLU A 235 -20.90 0.03 -0.93
CA GLU A 235 -21.21 1.25 -0.17
C GLU A 235 -20.64 1.17 1.26
N PRO A 236 -20.29 2.30 1.90
CA PRO A 236 -19.67 2.28 3.23
C PRO A 236 -20.58 1.71 4.33
N THR A 237 -21.90 1.68 4.10
CA THR A 237 -22.90 1.11 5.00
C THR A 237 -23.19 -0.37 4.77
N ASP A 238 -22.58 -0.98 3.74
CA ASP A 238 -22.80 -2.39 3.41
C ASP A 238 -22.19 -3.30 4.50
N LEU A 239 -22.93 -4.30 4.91
CA LEU A 239 -22.51 -5.26 5.93
C LEU A 239 -21.25 -6.06 5.54
N LYS A 240 -20.93 -6.16 4.24
CA LYS A 240 -19.69 -6.76 3.74
C LYS A 240 -18.40 -6.12 4.27
N TRP A 241 -18.46 -4.95 4.89
CA TRP A 241 -17.35 -4.34 5.61
C TRP A 241 -17.08 -4.97 6.97
N GLN A 242 -17.96 -5.84 7.44
CA GLN A 242 -17.81 -6.57 8.69
C GLN A 242 -17.46 -8.03 8.40
N TRP A 243 -16.51 -8.55 9.16
CA TRP A 243 -16.22 -9.98 9.10
C TRP A 243 -17.23 -10.73 9.95
N ILE A 244 -17.76 -11.83 9.42
CA ILE A 244 -18.56 -12.75 10.21
C ILE A 244 -17.67 -13.47 11.22
N ILE A 245 -18.19 -13.68 12.43
CA ILE A 245 -17.52 -14.49 13.43
C ILE A 245 -17.58 -15.95 12.98
N PRO A 246 -16.46 -16.71 13.06
CA PRO A 246 -16.47 -18.12 12.65
C PRO A 246 -17.58 -18.91 13.33
N VAL A 247 -18.28 -19.75 12.58
CA VAL A 247 -19.40 -20.55 13.08
C VAL A 247 -18.98 -21.45 14.26
N ALA A 248 -17.73 -21.91 14.27
CA ALA A 248 -17.19 -22.69 15.39
C ALA A 248 -17.19 -21.90 16.70
N GLU A 249 -16.86 -20.60 16.67
CA GLU A 249 -16.92 -19.74 17.86
C GLU A 249 -18.37 -19.53 18.31
N ILE A 250 -19.27 -19.22 17.40
CA ILE A 250 -20.71 -19.06 17.74
C ILE A 250 -21.28 -20.34 18.37
N ASN A 251 -20.90 -21.51 17.88
CA ASN A 251 -21.42 -22.79 18.38
C ASN A 251 -20.83 -23.16 19.77
N SER A 252 -19.62 -22.73 20.08
CA SER A 252 -18.93 -23.08 21.33
C SER A 252 -19.05 -22.02 22.43
N ASN A 253 -19.42 -20.79 22.07
CA ASN A 253 -19.54 -19.68 23.00
C ASN A 253 -20.97 -19.09 22.99
N PRO A 254 -21.85 -19.54 23.93
CA PRO A 254 -23.25 -19.11 23.97
C PRO A 254 -23.44 -17.62 24.28
N LEU A 255 -22.38 -16.91 24.71
CA LEU A 255 -22.40 -15.46 24.93
C LEU A 255 -21.95 -14.66 23.71
N CYS A 256 -21.53 -15.33 22.64
CA CYS A 256 -21.09 -14.69 21.42
C CYS A 256 -22.26 -14.51 20.44
N GLU A 257 -22.59 -13.27 20.11
CA GLU A 257 -23.59 -12.94 19.10
C GLU A 257 -22.91 -12.67 17.76
N GLN A 258 -23.51 -13.15 16.68
CA GLN A 258 -23.01 -12.94 15.31
C GLN A 258 -23.08 -11.46 14.91
N ASN A 259 -22.06 -11.00 14.19
CA ASN A 259 -22.14 -9.71 13.49
C ASN A 259 -23.30 -9.72 12.49
N PRO A 260 -23.95 -8.56 12.26
CA PRO A 260 -24.94 -8.43 11.20
C PRO A 260 -24.34 -8.84 9.84
N SER A 261 -25.09 -9.62 9.04
CA SER A 261 -24.65 -10.16 7.74
C SER A 261 -25.74 -10.07 6.69
#